data_4ab88a6bb6c2c1f13e1fae1bb0d743bf
#
_entry.id   4ab88a6bb6c2c1f13e1fae1bb0d743bf
#
_cell.length_a   1.000
_cell.length_b   1.000
_cell.length_c   1.000
_cell.angle_alpha   90.00
_cell.angle_beta   90.00
_cell.angle_gamma   90.00
#
_symmetry.space_group_name_H-M   'P 1'
#
loop_
_entity.id
_entity.type
_entity.pdbx_description
1 polymer ?
#
loop_
_entity_poly.entity_id
_entity_poly.type
_entity_poly.pdbx_seq_one_letter_code
_entity_poly.pdbx_strand_id
1 'polypeptide(L)'
;MNYLNILLYLTIFILFSMILCNLYMKNKAKIVSLENTQEGFTGSDSEVKSIENNKNLASVGNIQSIGKKYADLPLKEYCIKASYNSACSGNYVSKDMIRHVLSRGCRFLDFEVFYIKHKNNFMPVVAKSTDPKFVLFDTDNHIPLEEAFTSIIGNAFSGTSPNKNDPLFLHLRIKTKKTECYNEVSKLIDSILKPKLMEGEVNEETKVSEMLNKIVIVIDKTVHRDYKDFAKCKAQDVNCYDISNYTHLESGSQVLNKLTLSQVENQPSNPIMIKDDNVSTTAEASKLVLPISKNTQNPKIQKMILSYGIQIVAYKYDEQDKELEKCEDFFNDNKGGIVPLASAITYFERIDTEQKK
;
A
#
# COMPACT_ATOMS: atom_id res chain seq x y z
N MET A 1 61.41 -8.73 -20.16
CA MET A 1 60.00 -8.38 -20.52
C MET A 1 59.76 -6.96 -19.97
N ASN A 2 59.48 -5.98 -20.83
CA ASN A 2 59.39 -4.58 -20.41
C ASN A 2 58.13 -4.40 -19.52
N TYR A 3 58.29 -3.61 -18.46
CA TYR A 3 57.20 -3.27 -17.53
C TYR A 3 55.92 -2.78 -18.25
N LEU A 4 56.10 -2.10 -19.38
CA LEU A 4 55.03 -1.60 -20.23
C LEU A 4 54.16 -2.74 -20.82
N ASN A 5 54.79 -3.84 -21.23
CA ASN A 5 54.08 -4.99 -21.78
C ASN A 5 53.28 -5.76 -20.71
N ILE A 6 53.79 -5.80 -19.48
CA ILE A 6 53.08 -6.43 -18.36
C ILE A 6 51.84 -5.58 -18.02
N LEU A 7 51.97 -4.26 -17.99
CA LEU A 7 50.85 -3.35 -17.74
C LEU A 7 49.77 -3.46 -18.83
N LEU A 8 50.21 -3.56 -20.10
CA LEU A 8 49.31 -3.73 -21.24
C LEU A 8 48.54 -5.06 -21.17
N TYR A 9 49.20 -6.16 -20.84
CA TYR A 9 48.51 -7.47 -20.68
C TYR A 9 47.55 -7.45 -19.51
N LEU A 10 47.87 -6.78 -18.42
CA LEU A 10 47.02 -6.66 -17.24
C LEU A 10 45.75 -5.84 -17.54
N THR A 11 45.85 -4.75 -18.27
CA THR A 11 44.69 -3.93 -18.70
C THR A 11 43.79 -4.68 -19.67
N ILE A 12 44.37 -5.43 -20.65
CA ILE A 12 43.61 -6.27 -21.58
C ILE A 12 42.87 -7.37 -20.83
N PHE A 13 43.51 -8.01 -19.84
CA PHE A 13 42.89 -9.05 -19.03
C PHE A 13 41.73 -8.51 -18.18
N ILE A 14 41.86 -7.33 -17.58
CA ILE A 14 40.78 -6.67 -16.82
C ILE A 14 39.62 -6.34 -17.72
N LEU A 15 39.85 -5.75 -18.89
CA LEU A 15 38.80 -5.42 -19.86
C LEU A 15 38.08 -6.67 -20.37
N PHE A 16 38.82 -7.72 -20.64
CA PHE A 16 38.26 -9.01 -21.08
C PHE A 16 37.40 -9.65 -19.99
N SER A 17 37.86 -9.61 -18.73
CA SER A 17 37.11 -10.08 -17.57
C SER A 17 35.81 -9.28 -17.35
N MET A 18 35.86 -7.94 -17.53
CA MET A 18 34.68 -7.10 -17.47
C MET A 18 33.66 -7.41 -18.57
N ILE A 19 34.12 -7.64 -19.79
CA ILE A 19 33.25 -8.04 -20.91
C ILE A 19 32.63 -9.40 -20.67
N LEU A 20 33.40 -10.39 -20.18
CA LEU A 20 32.88 -11.71 -19.84
C LEU A 20 31.87 -11.66 -18.69
N CYS A 21 32.11 -10.86 -17.66
CA CYS A 21 31.19 -10.65 -16.55
C CYS A 21 29.88 -10.02 -17.04
N ASN A 22 29.97 -9.02 -17.93
CA ASN A 22 28.82 -8.34 -18.50
C ASN A 22 28.00 -9.27 -19.42
N LEU A 23 28.67 -10.12 -20.22
CA LEU A 23 28.02 -11.14 -21.05
C LEU A 23 27.38 -12.22 -20.20
N TYR A 24 28.05 -12.66 -19.12
CA TYR A 24 27.51 -13.62 -18.17
C TYR A 24 26.27 -13.10 -17.47
N MET A 25 26.30 -11.83 -17.00
CA MET A 25 25.16 -11.17 -16.37
C MET A 25 24.01 -10.99 -17.35
N LYS A 26 24.29 -10.60 -18.61
CA LYS A 26 23.26 -10.50 -19.67
C LYS A 26 22.66 -11.85 -20.03
N ASN A 27 23.48 -12.92 -20.14
CA ASN A 27 23.01 -14.25 -20.42
C ASN A 27 22.19 -14.81 -19.24
N LYS A 28 22.63 -14.58 -17.99
CA LYS A 28 21.88 -14.97 -16.80
C LYS A 28 20.55 -14.23 -16.72
N ALA A 29 20.53 -12.93 -17.01
CA ALA A 29 19.29 -12.16 -17.10
C ALA A 29 18.37 -12.66 -18.24
N LYS A 30 18.95 -13.05 -19.38
CA LYS A 30 18.19 -13.60 -20.52
C LYS A 30 17.66 -15.02 -20.26
N ILE A 31 18.40 -15.86 -19.55
CA ILE A 31 17.95 -17.20 -19.13
C ILE A 31 16.83 -17.07 -18.09
N VAL A 32 17.00 -16.20 -17.09
CA VAL A 32 15.95 -15.89 -16.10
C VAL A 32 14.72 -15.27 -16.77
N SER A 33 14.88 -14.44 -17.81
CA SER A 33 13.75 -13.88 -18.57
C SER A 33 13.08 -14.91 -19.50
N LEU A 34 13.81 -15.89 -20.04
CA LEU A 34 13.25 -16.96 -20.85
C LEU A 34 12.53 -18.02 -20.00
N GLU A 35 13.05 -18.35 -18.83
CA GLU A 35 12.35 -19.18 -17.84
C GLU A 35 11.10 -18.45 -17.31
N ASN A 36 11.19 -17.15 -17.00
CA ASN A 36 10.06 -16.35 -16.57
C ASN A 36 9.00 -16.08 -17.66
N THR A 37 9.35 -16.10 -18.96
CA THR A 37 8.34 -15.91 -20.02
C THR A 37 7.47 -17.14 -20.26
N GLN A 38 7.93 -18.34 -19.87
CA GLN A 38 7.11 -19.55 -19.89
C GLN A 38 6.44 -19.84 -18.54
N GLU A 39 7.02 -19.38 -17.41
CA GLU A 39 6.50 -19.51 -16.06
C GLU A 39 5.73 -18.29 -15.55
N GLY A 40 5.82 -17.15 -16.21
CA GLY A 40 5.31 -15.87 -15.70
C GLY A 40 3.80 -15.84 -15.41
N PHE A 41 3.01 -16.62 -16.12
CA PHE A 41 1.58 -16.79 -15.83
C PHE A 41 1.33 -17.83 -14.71
N THR A 42 2.16 -18.87 -14.62
CA THR A 42 2.07 -19.88 -13.57
C THR A 42 2.75 -19.46 -12.27
N GLY A 43 3.79 -18.63 -12.33
CA GLY A 43 4.55 -18.16 -11.17
C GLY A 43 3.75 -17.21 -10.27
N SER A 44 3.09 -16.22 -10.83
CA SER A 44 2.22 -15.28 -10.08
C SER A 44 1.07 -16.01 -9.39
N ASP A 45 0.36 -16.89 -10.12
CA ASP A 45 -0.76 -17.67 -9.56
C ASP A 45 -0.30 -18.63 -8.48
N SER A 46 0.86 -19.25 -8.65
CA SER A 46 1.47 -20.17 -7.69
C SER A 46 1.85 -19.45 -6.40
N GLU A 47 2.42 -18.23 -6.51
CA GLU A 47 2.84 -17.43 -5.37
C GLU A 47 1.62 -16.95 -4.55
N VAL A 48 0.58 -16.41 -5.21
CA VAL A 48 -0.66 -16.01 -4.54
C VAL A 48 -1.35 -17.20 -3.88
N LYS A 49 -1.44 -18.36 -4.55
CA LYS A 49 -1.99 -19.58 -3.95
C LYS A 49 -1.20 -20.06 -2.73
N SER A 50 0.12 -19.91 -2.74
CA SER A 50 0.96 -20.21 -1.58
C SER A 50 0.61 -19.30 -0.39
N ILE A 51 0.39 -18.01 -0.65
CA ILE A 51 -0.04 -17.04 0.36
C ILE A 51 -1.46 -17.37 0.88
N GLU A 52 -2.40 -17.67 -0.02
CA GLU A 52 -3.78 -18.02 0.34
C GLU A 52 -3.87 -19.31 1.18
N ASN A 53 -2.99 -20.29 0.92
CA ASN A 53 -2.95 -21.57 1.62
C ASN A 53 -2.20 -21.53 2.96
N ASN A 54 -1.73 -20.39 3.41
CA ASN A 54 -1.07 -20.27 4.71
C ASN A 54 -2.04 -20.58 5.85
N LYS A 55 -1.80 -21.73 6.51
CA LYS A 55 -2.62 -22.20 7.62
C LYS A 55 -2.40 -21.45 8.93
N ASN A 56 -1.36 -20.61 9.01
CA ASN A 56 -1.04 -19.86 10.21
C ASN A 56 -1.86 -18.58 10.34
N LEU A 57 -2.42 -18.08 9.22
CA LEU A 57 -3.30 -16.92 9.29
C LEU A 57 -4.68 -17.31 9.78
N ALA A 58 -5.20 -16.57 10.75
CA ALA A 58 -6.54 -16.76 11.28
C ALA A 58 -7.61 -16.77 10.17
N SER A 59 -8.65 -17.57 10.34
CA SER A 59 -9.81 -17.51 9.46
C SER A 59 -10.48 -16.12 9.57
N VAL A 60 -10.76 -15.49 8.42
CA VAL A 60 -11.48 -14.19 8.37
C VAL A 60 -12.99 -14.30 8.64
N GLY A 61 -13.46 -15.45 9.08
CA GLY A 61 -14.89 -15.71 9.26
C GLY A 61 -15.61 -14.78 10.23
N ASN A 62 -14.89 -14.06 11.08
CA ASN A 62 -15.46 -13.12 12.04
C ASN A 62 -15.46 -11.66 11.55
N ILE A 63 -14.69 -11.31 10.52
CA ILE A 63 -14.64 -9.93 10.03
C ILE A 63 -15.95 -9.58 9.34
N GLN A 64 -16.50 -8.44 9.71
CA GLN A 64 -17.75 -7.89 9.17
C GLN A 64 -17.65 -6.37 9.03
N SER A 65 -18.60 -5.78 8.31
CA SER A 65 -18.67 -4.32 8.17
C SER A 65 -19.00 -3.65 9.50
N ILE A 66 -18.38 -2.48 9.73
CA ILE A 66 -18.68 -1.65 10.90
C ILE A 66 -20.17 -1.25 10.91
N GLY A 67 -20.84 -1.42 12.03
CA GLY A 67 -22.21 -0.96 12.19
C GLY A 67 -22.28 0.57 12.21
N LYS A 68 -23.34 1.16 11.62
CA LYS A 68 -23.51 2.62 11.57
C LYS A 68 -23.33 3.30 12.93
N LYS A 69 -23.84 2.67 14.00
CA LYS A 69 -23.72 3.16 15.38
C LYS A 69 -22.26 3.34 15.83
N TYR A 70 -21.35 2.50 15.34
CA TYR A 70 -19.93 2.52 15.70
C TYR A 70 -19.08 3.28 14.70
N ALA A 71 -19.67 3.81 13.62
CA ALA A 71 -18.98 4.56 12.57
C ALA A 71 -19.13 6.09 12.72
N ASP A 72 -19.72 6.56 13.81
CA ASP A 72 -20.10 7.97 13.99
C ASP A 72 -19.03 8.83 14.67
N LEU A 73 -17.77 8.43 14.55
CA LEU A 73 -16.59 9.15 15.01
C LEU A 73 -15.72 9.60 13.82
N PRO A 74 -14.86 10.63 14.00
CA PRO A 74 -13.88 11.02 13.00
C PRO A 74 -12.86 9.91 12.68
N LEU A 75 -12.26 9.97 11.48
CA LEU A 75 -11.28 8.98 11.00
C LEU A 75 -10.15 8.69 11.99
N LYS A 76 -9.68 9.70 12.72
CA LYS A 76 -8.62 9.60 13.73
C LYS A 76 -8.93 8.67 14.90
N GLU A 77 -10.19 8.32 15.09
CA GLU A 77 -10.66 7.46 16.17
C GLU A 77 -10.77 5.98 15.76
N TYR A 78 -10.13 5.59 14.63
CA TYR A 78 -10.21 4.20 14.16
C TYR A 78 -8.87 3.63 13.74
N CYS A 79 -8.62 2.39 14.13
CA CYS A 79 -7.61 1.54 13.52
C CYS A 79 -8.18 0.94 12.24
N ILE A 80 -7.43 1.02 11.13
CA ILE A 80 -7.85 0.51 9.82
C ILE A 80 -6.89 -0.57 9.35
N LYS A 81 -7.43 -1.73 9.01
CA LYS A 81 -6.67 -2.84 8.44
C LYS A 81 -6.12 -2.46 7.07
N ALA A 82 -4.80 -2.45 6.95
CA ALA A 82 -4.10 -1.89 5.81
C ALA A 82 -3.08 -2.85 5.21
N SER A 83 -2.96 -2.85 3.87
CA SER A 83 -1.93 -3.59 3.15
C SER A 83 -0.96 -2.64 2.43
N TYR A 84 0.33 -2.96 2.49
CA TYR A 84 1.41 -2.27 1.78
C TYR A 84 1.65 -2.93 0.43
N ASN A 85 1.85 -2.11 -0.63
CA ASN A 85 2.00 -2.62 -2.00
C ASN A 85 0.99 -3.73 -2.30
N SER A 86 -0.29 -3.41 -2.20
CA SER A 86 -1.42 -4.35 -2.12
C SER A 86 -1.60 -5.30 -3.31
N ALA A 87 -0.87 -5.06 -4.41
CA ALA A 87 -0.83 -5.93 -5.57
C ALA A 87 0.40 -6.87 -5.59
N CYS A 88 1.33 -6.75 -4.60
CA CYS A 88 2.57 -7.52 -4.59
C CYS A 88 2.42 -8.82 -3.81
N SER A 89 2.79 -9.93 -4.44
CA SER A 89 2.83 -11.27 -3.83
C SER A 89 4.24 -11.70 -3.41
N GLY A 90 5.21 -10.78 -3.49
CA GLY A 90 6.63 -10.99 -3.23
C GLY A 90 7.43 -10.68 -4.48
N ASN A 91 7.54 -11.63 -5.40
CA ASN A 91 8.25 -11.46 -6.67
C ASN A 91 7.36 -10.88 -7.78
N TYR A 92 6.06 -11.03 -7.69
CA TYR A 92 5.12 -10.63 -8.74
C TYR A 92 4.15 -9.54 -8.29
N VAL A 93 3.59 -8.84 -9.27
CA VAL A 93 2.49 -7.89 -9.11
C VAL A 93 1.27 -8.44 -9.83
N SER A 94 0.17 -8.65 -9.12
CA SER A 94 -1.02 -9.27 -9.70
C SER A 94 -2.33 -8.70 -9.13
N LYS A 95 -3.40 -8.83 -9.91
CA LYS A 95 -4.77 -8.52 -9.48
C LYS A 95 -5.33 -9.53 -8.49
N ASP A 96 -4.79 -10.77 -8.49
CA ASP A 96 -5.22 -11.81 -7.55
C ASP A 96 -4.75 -11.50 -6.13
N MET A 97 -3.57 -10.85 -6.00
CA MET A 97 -3.12 -10.36 -4.70
C MET A 97 -4.03 -9.23 -4.17
N ILE A 98 -4.53 -8.34 -5.05
CA ILE A 98 -5.53 -7.33 -4.66
C ILE A 98 -6.80 -8.02 -4.15
N ARG A 99 -7.30 -9.04 -4.86
CA ARG A 99 -8.44 -9.85 -4.42
C ARG A 99 -8.18 -10.51 -3.07
N HIS A 100 -6.98 -11.07 -2.88
CA HIS A 100 -6.59 -11.70 -1.63
C HIS A 100 -6.64 -10.73 -0.44
N VAL A 101 -5.99 -9.57 -0.50
CA VAL A 101 -5.98 -8.61 0.62
C VAL A 101 -7.38 -8.06 0.91
N LEU A 102 -8.23 -7.89 -0.11
CA LEU A 102 -9.65 -7.53 0.08
C LEU A 102 -10.43 -8.64 0.77
N SER A 103 -10.20 -9.91 0.41
CA SER A 103 -10.83 -11.06 1.07
C SER A 103 -10.38 -11.22 2.54
N ARG A 104 -9.18 -10.72 2.87
CA ARG A 104 -8.70 -10.61 4.25
C ARG A 104 -9.31 -9.43 5.03
N GLY A 105 -10.16 -8.62 4.41
CA GLY A 105 -10.86 -7.49 5.03
C GLY A 105 -10.04 -6.21 5.11
N CYS A 106 -8.95 -6.07 4.35
CA CYS A 106 -8.21 -4.81 4.26
C CYS A 106 -9.07 -3.70 3.68
N ARG A 107 -8.99 -2.50 4.29
CA ARG A 107 -9.74 -1.31 3.89
C ARG A 107 -8.86 -0.10 3.57
N PHE A 108 -7.57 -0.24 3.72
CA PHE A 108 -6.58 0.72 3.23
C PHE A 108 -5.59 -0.04 2.32
N LEU A 109 -5.64 0.24 1.02
CA LEU A 109 -4.80 -0.40 0.01
C LEU A 109 -3.76 0.60 -0.51
N ASP A 110 -2.49 0.22 -0.46
CA ASP A 110 -1.38 1.05 -0.89
C ASP A 110 -0.79 0.57 -2.21
N PHE A 111 -0.57 1.50 -3.15
CA PHE A 111 -0.03 1.22 -4.48
C PHE A 111 1.07 2.18 -4.88
N GLU A 112 2.15 1.67 -5.46
CA GLU A 112 3.11 2.46 -6.23
C GLU A 112 2.65 2.54 -7.68
N VAL A 113 2.48 3.77 -8.18
CA VAL A 113 2.03 4.04 -9.55
C VAL A 113 3.20 4.59 -10.35
N PHE A 114 3.57 3.90 -11.41
CA PHE A 114 4.61 4.31 -12.35
C PHE A 114 4.01 4.66 -13.70
N TYR A 115 4.73 5.42 -14.51
CA TYR A 115 4.32 5.78 -15.86
C TYR A 115 5.33 5.25 -16.85
N ILE A 116 5.02 4.12 -17.47
CA ILE A 116 5.92 3.40 -18.36
C ILE A 116 5.42 3.36 -19.78
N LYS A 117 6.34 3.14 -20.72
CA LYS A 117 6.00 2.87 -22.10
C LYS A 117 5.71 1.38 -22.25
N HIS A 118 4.44 1.04 -22.52
CA HIS A 118 4.02 -0.32 -22.84
C HIS A 118 3.62 -0.38 -24.32
N LYS A 119 4.26 -1.26 -25.09
CA LYS A 119 4.15 -1.29 -26.56
C LYS A 119 4.51 0.08 -27.15
N ASN A 120 3.59 0.85 -27.70
CA ASN A 120 3.85 2.17 -28.28
C ASN A 120 3.29 3.34 -27.46
N ASN A 121 2.54 3.08 -26.37
CA ASN A 121 1.85 4.10 -25.58
C ASN A 121 2.41 4.14 -24.15
N PHE A 122 2.44 5.33 -23.56
CA PHE A 122 2.67 5.47 -22.13
C PHE A 122 1.36 5.22 -21.37
N MET A 123 1.46 4.54 -20.21
CA MET A 123 0.31 4.26 -19.36
C MET A 123 0.70 4.19 -17.88
N PRO A 124 -0.22 4.52 -16.96
CA PRO A 124 0.00 4.30 -15.54
C PRO A 124 -0.13 2.80 -15.22
N VAL A 125 0.83 2.30 -14.44
CA VAL A 125 0.87 0.90 -14.00
C VAL A 125 1.10 0.82 -12.50
N VAL A 126 0.61 -0.24 -11.88
CA VAL A 126 0.98 -0.64 -10.52
C VAL A 126 2.18 -1.56 -10.62
N ALA A 127 3.24 -1.21 -9.90
CA ALA A 127 4.47 -1.99 -9.83
C ALA A 127 5.14 -1.80 -8.45
N LYS A 128 6.27 -2.45 -8.23
CA LYS A 128 7.07 -2.32 -7.01
C LYS A 128 8.47 -1.88 -7.39
N SER A 129 9.01 -0.85 -6.73
CA SER A 129 10.41 -0.45 -6.88
C SER A 129 11.09 -0.43 -5.53
N THR A 130 12.34 -0.90 -5.51
CA THR A 130 13.24 -0.82 -4.36
C THR A 130 14.25 0.31 -4.49
N ASP A 131 14.25 1.00 -5.65
CA ASP A 131 15.12 2.13 -5.88
C ASP A 131 14.56 3.38 -5.17
N PRO A 132 15.33 4.03 -4.26
CA PRO A 132 14.94 5.29 -3.65
C PRO A 132 14.75 6.43 -4.68
N LYS A 133 15.28 6.29 -5.89
CA LYS A 133 15.06 7.23 -7.01
C LYS A 133 13.77 6.93 -7.80
N PHE A 134 12.99 5.96 -7.34
CA PHE A 134 11.73 5.59 -7.98
C PHE A 134 11.90 5.06 -9.43
N VAL A 135 13.00 4.38 -9.69
CA VAL A 135 13.23 3.71 -10.97
C VAL A 135 12.58 2.33 -10.93
N LEU A 136 11.81 2.00 -11.95
CA LEU A 136 11.27 0.66 -12.14
C LEU A 136 12.34 -0.24 -12.77
N PHE A 137 12.77 -1.27 -12.03
CA PHE A 137 13.83 -2.20 -12.50
C PHE A 137 13.30 -3.31 -13.40
N ASP A 138 12.08 -3.76 -13.14
CA ASP A 138 11.44 -4.83 -13.87
C ASP A 138 10.19 -4.29 -14.55
N THR A 139 10.31 -3.96 -15.83
CA THR A 139 9.23 -3.37 -16.62
C THR A 139 8.16 -4.40 -17.00
N ASP A 140 8.44 -5.70 -16.84
CA ASP A 140 7.51 -6.77 -17.18
C ASP A 140 6.69 -7.23 -15.95
N ASN A 141 7.15 -6.88 -14.73
CA ASN A 141 6.45 -7.21 -13.49
C ASN A 141 5.58 -6.04 -13.01
N HIS A 142 4.50 -5.82 -13.72
CA HIS A 142 3.52 -4.78 -13.43
C HIS A 142 2.14 -5.18 -13.92
N ILE A 143 1.11 -4.50 -13.43
CA ILE A 143 -0.23 -4.55 -14.00
C ILE A 143 -0.69 -3.14 -14.39
N PRO A 144 -1.47 -2.97 -15.49
CA PRO A 144 -2.12 -1.71 -15.81
C PRO A 144 -2.94 -1.20 -14.62
N LEU A 145 -2.90 0.11 -14.34
CA LEU A 145 -3.70 0.69 -13.24
C LEU A 145 -5.21 0.48 -13.49
N GLU A 146 -5.62 0.44 -14.76
CA GLU A 146 -6.98 0.11 -15.18
C GLU A 146 -7.42 -1.27 -14.67
N GLU A 147 -6.56 -2.29 -14.80
CA GLU A 147 -6.85 -3.64 -14.32
C GLU A 147 -6.91 -3.69 -12.79
N ALA A 148 -6.02 -2.94 -12.12
CA ALA A 148 -6.04 -2.84 -10.66
C ALA A 148 -7.36 -2.21 -10.17
N PHE A 149 -7.80 -1.09 -10.75
CA PHE A 149 -9.06 -0.44 -10.39
C PHE A 149 -10.28 -1.30 -10.71
N THR A 150 -10.27 -2.01 -11.85
CA THR A 150 -11.33 -2.96 -12.22
C THR A 150 -11.41 -4.11 -11.20
N SER A 151 -10.27 -4.66 -10.79
CA SER A 151 -10.23 -5.69 -9.73
C SER A 151 -10.76 -5.18 -8.40
N ILE A 152 -10.40 -3.94 -8.02
CA ILE A 152 -10.87 -3.31 -6.78
C ILE A 152 -12.39 -3.16 -6.79
N ILE A 153 -12.98 -2.56 -7.83
CA ILE A 153 -14.43 -2.37 -7.93
C ILE A 153 -15.18 -3.70 -7.90
N GLY A 154 -14.67 -4.71 -8.59
CA GLY A 154 -15.30 -6.03 -8.64
C GLY A 154 -15.28 -6.79 -7.31
N ASN A 155 -14.34 -6.51 -6.43
CA ASN A 155 -14.11 -7.30 -5.22
C ASN A 155 -14.41 -6.55 -3.90
N ALA A 156 -14.11 -5.26 -3.80
CA ALA A 156 -14.17 -4.53 -2.53
C ALA A 156 -15.57 -4.38 -1.95
N PHE A 157 -16.59 -4.31 -2.82
CA PHE A 157 -17.99 -4.07 -2.45
C PHE A 157 -18.90 -5.26 -2.80
N SER A 158 -18.31 -6.43 -2.99
CA SER A 158 -18.98 -7.69 -3.33
C SER A 158 -18.82 -8.73 -2.22
N GLY A 159 -19.34 -9.94 -2.46
CA GLY A 159 -19.18 -11.07 -1.54
C GLY A 159 -17.76 -11.55 -1.30
N THR A 160 -16.78 -11.13 -2.12
CA THR A 160 -15.36 -11.42 -1.92
C THR A 160 -14.84 -10.76 -0.63
N SER A 161 -15.31 -9.56 -0.32
CA SER A 161 -14.87 -8.82 0.86
C SER A 161 -15.86 -9.01 2.03
N PRO A 162 -15.39 -9.49 3.21
CA PRO A 162 -16.26 -9.76 4.37
C PRO A 162 -16.90 -8.48 4.92
N ASN A 163 -16.26 -7.34 4.76
CA ASN A 163 -16.66 -6.02 5.24
C ASN A 163 -16.98 -5.04 4.09
N LYS A 164 -17.75 -5.52 3.11
CA LYS A 164 -18.04 -4.83 1.85
C LYS A 164 -18.72 -3.46 1.96
N ASN A 165 -19.32 -3.14 3.09
CA ASN A 165 -20.00 -1.84 3.31
C ASN A 165 -19.08 -0.79 3.95
N ASP A 166 -17.88 -1.18 4.38
CA ASP A 166 -16.90 -0.25 4.93
C ASP A 166 -16.32 0.66 3.85
N PRO A 167 -15.87 1.87 4.20
CA PRO A 167 -15.11 2.69 3.27
C PRO A 167 -13.84 1.97 2.82
N LEU A 168 -13.42 2.26 1.59
CA LEU A 168 -12.15 1.77 1.04
C LEU A 168 -11.23 2.95 0.73
N PHE A 169 -10.06 2.97 1.36
CA PHE A 169 -9.03 3.96 1.12
C PHE A 169 -8.04 3.44 0.08
N LEU A 170 -7.91 4.14 -1.05
CA LEU A 170 -6.92 3.83 -2.09
C LEU A 170 -5.77 4.83 -2.01
N HIS A 171 -4.65 4.40 -1.46
CA HIS A 171 -3.45 5.19 -1.30
C HIS A 171 -2.55 5.04 -2.53
N LEU A 172 -2.38 6.14 -3.27
CA LEU A 172 -1.63 6.19 -4.52
C LEU A 172 -0.33 6.98 -4.32
N ARG A 173 0.79 6.28 -4.42
CA ARG A 173 2.15 6.83 -4.43
C ARG A 173 2.61 6.99 -5.88
N ILE A 174 2.29 8.12 -6.52
CA ILE A 174 2.62 8.37 -7.93
C ILE A 174 4.09 8.73 -8.07
N LYS A 175 4.88 7.87 -8.73
CA LYS A 175 6.34 7.89 -8.80
C LYS A 175 6.90 8.69 -9.99
N THR A 176 6.16 9.65 -10.49
CA THR A 176 6.58 10.50 -11.62
C THR A 176 6.05 11.91 -11.46
N LYS A 177 6.74 12.89 -12.07
CA LYS A 177 6.27 14.28 -12.19
C LYS A 177 5.60 14.58 -13.54
N LYS A 178 5.35 13.58 -14.38
CA LYS A 178 4.73 13.78 -15.69
C LYS A 178 3.24 14.09 -15.51
N THR A 179 2.82 15.26 -15.99
CA THR A 179 1.41 15.71 -15.99
C THR A 179 0.48 14.69 -16.63
N GLU A 180 0.93 14.06 -17.72
CA GLU A 180 0.17 13.06 -18.46
C GLU A 180 -0.20 11.86 -17.58
N CYS A 181 0.70 11.44 -16.66
CA CYS A 181 0.40 10.37 -15.74
C CYS A 181 -0.74 10.73 -14.80
N TYR A 182 -0.71 11.93 -14.22
CA TYR A 182 -1.77 12.39 -13.31
C TYR A 182 -3.10 12.53 -14.03
N ASN A 183 -3.09 13.02 -15.26
CA ASN A 183 -4.28 13.12 -16.10
C ASN A 183 -4.89 11.74 -16.39
N GLU A 184 -4.06 10.77 -16.81
CA GLU A 184 -4.52 9.39 -17.07
C GLU A 184 -5.01 8.68 -15.80
N VAL A 185 -4.33 8.87 -14.66
CA VAL A 185 -4.79 8.34 -13.36
C VAL A 185 -6.16 8.91 -13.02
N SER A 186 -6.35 10.23 -13.16
CA SER A 186 -7.62 10.91 -12.88
C SER A 186 -8.74 10.44 -13.81
N LYS A 187 -8.44 10.25 -15.09
CA LYS A 187 -9.37 9.71 -16.08
C LYS A 187 -9.81 8.28 -15.74
N LEU A 188 -8.88 7.43 -15.28
CA LEU A 188 -9.21 6.07 -14.81
C LEU A 188 -10.06 6.11 -13.53
N ILE A 189 -9.79 7.02 -12.60
CA ILE A 189 -10.63 7.23 -11.42
C ILE A 189 -12.05 7.62 -11.85
N ASP A 190 -12.19 8.60 -12.73
CA ASP A 190 -13.50 9.06 -13.21
C ASP A 190 -14.26 7.94 -13.94
N SER A 191 -13.60 7.21 -14.85
CA SER A 191 -14.26 6.20 -15.67
C SER A 191 -14.63 4.91 -14.92
N ILE A 192 -13.82 4.49 -13.94
CA ILE A 192 -13.97 3.18 -13.29
C ILE A 192 -14.53 3.32 -11.87
N LEU A 193 -14.00 4.26 -11.07
CA LEU A 193 -14.27 4.33 -9.65
C LEU A 193 -15.41 5.29 -9.30
N LYS A 194 -15.77 6.23 -10.19
CA LYS A 194 -16.76 7.30 -9.96
C LYS A 194 -18.06 6.85 -9.28
N PRO A 195 -18.68 5.71 -9.64
CA PRO A 195 -19.93 5.29 -8.99
C PRO A 195 -19.81 5.02 -7.49
N LYS A 196 -18.58 4.83 -7.00
CA LYS A 196 -18.26 4.52 -5.61
C LYS A 196 -17.42 5.60 -4.93
N LEU A 197 -17.02 6.67 -5.62
CA LEU A 197 -16.24 7.73 -5.00
C LEU A 197 -17.01 8.43 -3.89
N MET A 198 -16.28 8.84 -2.86
CA MET A 198 -16.76 9.79 -1.87
C MET A 198 -17.01 11.15 -2.53
N GLU A 199 -17.90 11.94 -1.98
CA GLU A 199 -18.10 13.35 -2.36
C GLU A 199 -17.38 14.26 -1.37
N GLY A 200 -16.63 15.22 -1.86
CA GLY A 200 -15.89 16.21 -1.05
C GLY A 200 -14.57 15.68 -0.46
N GLU A 201 -13.96 16.48 0.37
CA GLU A 201 -12.67 16.20 1.02
C GLU A 201 -12.88 15.62 2.42
N VAL A 202 -11.99 14.72 2.83
CA VAL A 202 -11.91 14.21 4.21
C VAL A 202 -11.11 15.22 5.05
N ASN A 203 -11.74 15.74 6.09
CA ASN A 203 -11.13 16.63 7.06
C ASN A 203 -11.09 15.99 8.48
N GLU A 204 -10.68 16.76 9.46
CA GLU A 204 -10.48 16.29 10.85
C GLU A 204 -11.78 15.82 11.52
N GLU A 205 -12.94 16.34 11.07
CA GLU A 205 -14.27 16.07 11.64
C GLU A 205 -15.09 15.09 10.79
N THR A 206 -14.59 14.70 9.59
CA THR A 206 -15.30 13.78 8.71
C THR A 206 -15.47 12.42 9.38
N LYS A 207 -16.71 12.01 9.59
CA LYS A 207 -17.05 10.76 10.24
C LYS A 207 -16.91 9.58 9.29
N VAL A 208 -16.54 8.41 9.81
CA VAL A 208 -16.47 7.17 9.02
C VAL A 208 -17.83 6.81 8.43
N SER A 209 -18.94 7.15 9.13
CA SER A 209 -20.31 6.93 8.64
C SER A 209 -20.64 7.65 7.32
N GLU A 210 -19.98 8.78 7.03
CA GLU A 210 -20.16 9.53 5.78
C GLU A 210 -19.43 8.88 4.59
N MET A 211 -18.44 8.04 4.88
CA MET A 211 -17.62 7.34 3.89
C MET A 211 -18.09 5.90 3.62
N LEU A 212 -19.09 5.38 4.34
CA LEU A 212 -19.55 4.00 4.18
C LEU A 212 -19.94 3.68 2.74
N ASN A 213 -19.49 2.50 2.26
CA ASN A 213 -19.71 2.03 0.89
C ASN A 213 -19.12 2.93 -0.21
N LYS A 214 -18.12 3.74 0.13
CA LYS A 214 -17.44 4.68 -0.77
C LYS A 214 -15.94 4.41 -0.83
N ILE A 215 -15.33 4.89 -1.91
CA ILE A 215 -13.88 4.92 -2.13
C ILE A 215 -13.36 6.31 -1.79
N VAL A 216 -12.36 6.35 -0.94
CA VAL A 216 -11.58 7.55 -0.59
C VAL A 216 -10.23 7.48 -1.30
N ILE A 217 -9.98 8.35 -2.27
CA ILE A 217 -8.68 8.44 -2.93
C ILE A 217 -7.73 9.23 -2.03
N VAL A 218 -6.61 8.60 -1.70
CA VAL A 218 -5.54 9.18 -0.87
C VAL A 218 -4.30 9.36 -1.73
N ILE A 219 -3.89 10.60 -1.97
CA ILE A 219 -2.64 10.87 -2.70
C ILE A 219 -1.49 11.05 -1.73
N ASP A 220 -0.37 10.38 -1.98
CA ASP A 220 0.85 10.55 -1.21
C ASP A 220 1.62 11.81 -1.64
N LYS A 221 1.38 12.92 -0.96
CA LYS A 221 2.08 14.16 -1.25
C LYS A 221 3.54 14.17 -0.79
N THR A 222 3.98 13.18 0.00
CA THR A 222 5.39 13.10 0.40
C THR A 222 6.30 12.63 -0.73
N VAL A 223 5.75 12.00 -1.77
CA VAL A 223 6.48 11.62 -2.99
C VAL A 223 6.81 12.87 -3.82
N HIS A 224 5.81 13.72 -4.04
CA HIS A 224 5.95 15.00 -4.74
C HIS A 224 5.07 16.04 -4.05
N ARG A 225 5.67 16.92 -3.23
CA ARG A 225 4.95 17.93 -2.44
C ARG A 225 4.20 18.95 -3.30
N ASP A 226 4.72 19.19 -4.48
CA ASP A 226 4.25 20.16 -5.48
C ASP A 226 3.36 19.52 -6.57
N TYR A 227 2.83 18.30 -6.32
CA TYR A 227 2.11 17.55 -7.37
C TYR A 227 0.90 18.31 -7.94
N LYS A 228 0.20 19.11 -7.13
CA LYS A 228 -0.95 19.90 -7.58
C LYS A 228 -0.56 20.97 -8.60
N ASP A 229 0.68 21.48 -8.53
CA ASP A 229 1.12 22.55 -9.41
C ASP A 229 1.36 22.04 -10.84
N PHE A 230 2.00 20.88 -11.00
CA PHE A 230 2.28 20.31 -12.31
C PHE A 230 1.20 19.35 -12.83
N ALA A 231 0.35 18.83 -11.95
CA ALA A 231 -0.78 17.98 -12.33
C ALA A 231 -2.03 18.77 -12.75
N LYS A 232 -2.01 20.09 -12.59
CA LYS A 232 -3.13 20.99 -12.87
C LYS A 232 -3.43 21.08 -14.36
N CYS A 233 -4.70 20.98 -14.72
CA CYS A 233 -5.16 21.21 -16.08
C CYS A 233 -4.98 22.67 -16.50
N LYS A 234 -4.52 22.90 -17.73
CA LYS A 234 -4.51 24.24 -18.33
C LYS A 234 -5.92 24.60 -18.81
N ALA A 235 -6.27 25.87 -18.73
CA ALA A 235 -7.61 26.36 -19.11
C ALA A 235 -8.04 26.04 -20.55
N GLN A 236 -7.09 25.66 -21.42
CA GLN A 236 -7.32 25.34 -22.82
C GLN A 236 -7.48 23.82 -23.08
N ASP A 237 -7.26 22.97 -22.06
CA ASP A 237 -7.26 21.50 -22.22
C ASP A 237 -8.69 20.95 -22.04
N VAL A 238 -9.41 20.80 -23.13
CA VAL A 238 -10.84 20.38 -23.16
C VAL A 238 -11.07 18.99 -22.56
N ASN A 239 -10.05 18.12 -22.53
CA ASN A 239 -10.13 16.73 -22.06
C ASN A 239 -9.14 16.41 -20.92
N CYS A 240 -8.81 17.39 -20.10
CA CYS A 240 -7.91 17.20 -18.97
C CYS A 240 -8.71 16.84 -17.71
N TYR A 241 -8.21 15.85 -16.98
CA TYR A 241 -8.74 15.42 -15.70
C TYR A 241 -7.76 15.87 -14.60
N ASP A 242 -8.14 16.88 -13.82
CA ASP A 242 -7.31 17.36 -12.71
C ASP A 242 -7.41 16.42 -11.52
N ILE A 243 -6.27 15.90 -11.05
CA ILE A 243 -6.20 14.98 -9.93
C ILE A 243 -6.76 15.58 -8.65
N SER A 244 -6.70 16.89 -8.50
CA SER A 244 -7.21 17.60 -7.30
C SER A 244 -8.72 17.40 -7.14
N ASN A 245 -9.46 17.22 -8.23
CA ASN A 245 -10.91 16.97 -8.20
C ASN A 245 -11.28 15.57 -7.70
N TYR A 246 -10.29 14.67 -7.64
CA TYR A 246 -10.46 13.27 -7.24
C TYR A 246 -9.71 12.94 -5.95
N THR A 247 -8.94 13.88 -5.41
CA THR A 247 -8.19 13.68 -4.17
C THR A 247 -9.06 14.04 -2.98
N HIS A 248 -9.44 13.03 -2.19
CA HIS A 248 -10.26 13.24 -0.99
C HIS A 248 -9.41 13.45 0.27
N LEU A 249 -8.20 12.88 0.29
CA LEU A 249 -7.27 12.93 1.42
C LEU A 249 -5.83 12.92 0.92
N GLU A 250 -4.93 13.58 1.64
CA GLU A 250 -3.49 13.55 1.36
C GLU A 250 -2.72 12.92 2.51
N SER A 251 -1.95 11.87 2.24
CA SER A 251 -1.00 11.37 3.24
C SER A 251 0.23 12.28 3.32
N GLY A 252 0.66 12.58 4.54
CA GLY A 252 1.63 13.64 4.85
C GLY A 252 0.99 15.02 5.04
N SER A 253 -0.35 15.08 5.23
CA SER A 253 -1.10 16.27 5.68
C SER A 253 -1.28 16.25 7.20
N GLN A 254 -1.94 17.29 7.73
CA GLN A 254 -2.34 17.35 9.13
C GLN A 254 -3.42 16.32 9.47
N VAL A 255 -4.34 16.03 8.54
CA VAL A 255 -5.43 15.06 8.71
C VAL A 255 -4.89 13.61 8.72
N LEU A 256 -3.95 13.31 7.82
CA LEU A 256 -3.31 11.99 7.73
C LEU A 256 -1.79 12.14 7.75
N ASN A 257 -1.22 12.11 8.94
CA ASN A 257 0.22 12.19 9.13
C ASN A 257 0.90 10.88 8.71
N LYS A 258 1.77 10.93 7.71
CA LYS A 258 2.53 9.78 7.24
C LYS A 258 3.92 9.74 7.87
N LEU A 259 4.24 8.62 8.48
CA LEU A 259 5.51 8.34 9.14
C LEU A 259 6.18 7.11 8.52
N THR A 260 7.50 7.09 8.55
CA THR A 260 8.26 5.87 8.30
C THR A 260 8.39 5.06 9.58
N LEU A 261 8.56 3.75 9.48
CA LEU A 261 8.77 2.90 10.65
C LEU A 261 9.96 3.39 11.48
N SER A 262 11.07 3.76 10.84
CA SER A 262 12.25 4.32 11.51
C SER A 262 11.97 5.64 12.23
N GLN A 263 11.15 6.52 11.65
CA GLN A 263 10.74 7.76 12.34
C GLN A 263 9.95 7.45 13.60
N VAL A 264 9.03 6.49 13.55
CA VAL A 264 8.23 6.09 14.72
C VAL A 264 9.11 5.48 15.81
N GLU A 265 10.01 4.56 15.44
CA GLU A 265 10.87 3.85 16.41
C GLU A 265 11.92 4.75 17.07
N ASN A 266 12.31 5.85 16.42
CA ASN A 266 13.26 6.84 16.95
C ASN A 266 12.56 7.96 17.75
N GLN A 267 11.23 7.97 17.83
CA GLN A 267 10.49 8.94 18.64
C GLN A 267 10.27 8.40 20.06
N PRO A 268 10.18 9.28 21.08
CA PRO A 268 9.72 8.88 22.39
C PRO A 268 8.28 8.34 22.30
N SER A 269 7.95 7.44 23.20
CA SER A 269 6.57 6.94 23.33
C SER A 269 5.62 8.11 23.58
N ASN A 270 4.53 8.16 22.82
CA ASN A 270 3.47 9.15 22.97
C ASN A 270 2.11 8.42 22.88
N PRO A 271 1.71 7.74 23.99
CA PRO A 271 0.49 6.95 24.01
C PRO A 271 -0.74 7.85 23.86
N ILE A 272 -1.72 7.32 23.14
CA ILE A 272 -3.05 7.90 23.07
C ILE A 272 -3.87 7.35 24.24
N MET A 273 -4.60 8.22 24.93
CA MET A 273 -5.43 7.86 26.08
C MET A 273 -6.90 7.83 25.68
N ILE A 274 -7.65 6.92 26.26
CA ILE A 274 -9.11 6.89 26.16
C ILE A 274 -9.66 8.02 27.05
N LYS A 275 -10.64 8.78 26.56
CA LYS A 275 -11.33 9.82 27.33
C LYS A 275 -12.41 9.23 28.25
N ASP A 276 -12.94 10.06 29.14
CA ASP A 276 -13.93 9.65 30.16
C ASP A 276 -15.23 9.07 29.58
N ASP A 277 -15.53 9.38 28.28
CA ASP A 277 -16.68 8.80 27.56
C ASP A 277 -16.46 7.33 27.16
N ASN A 278 -15.26 6.79 27.30
CA ASN A 278 -14.81 5.45 26.91
C ASN A 278 -15.01 5.13 25.40
N VAL A 279 -15.20 6.14 24.56
CA VAL A 279 -15.48 6.03 23.13
C VAL A 279 -14.45 6.81 22.31
N SER A 280 -14.19 8.06 22.69
CA SER A 280 -13.20 8.93 22.03
C SER A 280 -11.84 8.86 22.72
N THR A 281 -10.83 9.33 22.01
CA THR A 281 -9.45 9.30 22.48
C THR A 281 -8.80 10.70 22.41
N THR A 282 -7.56 10.78 22.87
CA THR A 282 -6.74 12.00 22.74
C THR A 282 -6.04 12.11 21.37
N ALA A 283 -6.45 11.32 20.37
CA ALA A 283 -5.89 11.38 19.02
C ALA A 283 -6.21 12.75 18.37
N GLU A 284 -5.17 13.44 17.91
CA GLU A 284 -5.31 14.73 17.23
C GLU A 284 -5.46 14.55 15.71
N ALA A 285 -4.78 13.56 15.13
CA ALA A 285 -4.81 13.26 13.71
C ALA A 285 -4.69 11.75 13.46
N SER A 286 -5.08 11.31 12.27
CA SER A 286 -4.78 9.96 11.80
C SER A 286 -3.29 9.82 11.49
N LYS A 287 -2.69 8.71 11.88
CA LYS A 287 -1.28 8.40 11.61
C LYS A 287 -1.15 7.13 10.78
N LEU A 288 -0.44 7.24 9.67
CA LEU A 288 -0.14 6.14 8.74
C LEU A 288 1.33 5.76 8.82
N VAL A 289 1.61 4.47 8.97
CA VAL A 289 2.96 3.91 8.86
C VAL A 289 3.02 2.95 7.68
N LEU A 290 3.99 3.19 6.79
CA LEU A 290 4.34 2.27 5.71
C LEU A 290 5.69 1.59 6.03
N PRO A 291 5.84 0.27 5.83
CA PRO A 291 7.12 -0.41 5.89
C PRO A 291 7.98 0.00 4.68
N ILE A 292 9.19 0.53 4.92
CA ILE A 292 9.99 1.16 3.84
C ILE A 292 11.09 0.28 3.28
N SER A 293 11.43 -0.86 3.86
CA SER A 293 12.57 -1.62 3.37
C SER A 293 12.26 -3.05 2.99
N LYS A 294 13.07 -3.61 2.08
CA LYS A 294 12.99 -4.99 1.61
C LYS A 294 13.17 -6.04 2.73
N ASN A 295 13.87 -5.69 3.80
CA ASN A 295 14.34 -6.64 4.82
C ASN A 295 13.75 -6.39 6.22
N THR A 296 12.77 -5.50 6.35
CA THR A 296 12.13 -5.26 7.64
C THR A 296 10.91 -6.15 7.79
N GLN A 297 10.85 -6.86 8.90
CA GLN A 297 9.66 -7.56 9.37
C GLN A 297 8.47 -6.60 9.45
N ASN A 298 7.27 -7.13 9.39
CA ASN A 298 6.06 -6.37 9.65
C ASN A 298 6.12 -5.73 11.06
N PRO A 299 5.55 -4.53 11.25
CA PRO A 299 5.58 -3.83 12.54
C PRO A 299 4.75 -4.56 13.60
N LYS A 300 5.14 -4.41 14.87
CA LYS A 300 4.36 -4.92 16.00
C LYS A 300 3.13 -4.04 16.22
N ILE A 301 1.94 -4.53 15.84
CA ILE A 301 0.68 -3.76 15.91
C ILE A 301 0.40 -3.20 17.30
N GLN A 302 0.56 -4.00 18.34
CA GLN A 302 0.37 -3.58 19.72
C GLN A 302 1.25 -2.37 20.08
N LYS A 303 2.56 -2.44 19.75
CA LYS A 303 3.49 -1.33 20.01
C LYS A 303 3.11 -0.09 19.21
N MET A 304 2.70 -0.27 17.94
CA MET A 304 2.28 0.85 17.08
C MET A 304 1.07 1.59 17.69
N ILE A 305 0.08 0.86 18.17
CA ILE A 305 -1.13 1.43 18.76
C ILE A 305 -0.84 2.00 20.15
N LEU A 306 -0.35 1.18 21.10
CA LEU A 306 -0.21 1.60 22.49
C LEU A 306 0.89 2.63 22.73
N SER A 307 2.06 2.46 22.08
CA SER A 307 3.21 3.34 22.36
C SER A 307 3.24 4.59 21.50
N TYR A 308 2.69 4.54 20.28
CA TYR A 308 2.83 5.63 19.31
C TYR A 308 1.51 6.18 18.79
N GLY A 309 0.38 5.56 19.13
CA GLY A 309 -0.94 5.97 18.69
C GLY A 309 -1.08 5.96 17.17
N ILE A 310 -0.57 4.90 16.52
CA ILE A 310 -0.68 4.72 15.09
C ILE A 310 -1.98 3.97 14.78
N GLN A 311 -2.82 4.56 13.96
CA GLN A 311 -4.12 3.98 13.60
C GLN A 311 -4.06 3.12 12.33
N ILE A 312 -3.20 3.47 11.36
CA ILE A 312 -3.11 2.79 10.08
C ILE A 312 -1.68 2.26 9.91
N VAL A 313 -1.53 0.95 10.11
CA VAL A 313 -0.25 0.24 9.91
C VAL A 313 -0.41 -0.65 8.69
N ALA A 314 0.28 -0.30 7.60
CA ALA A 314 0.21 -1.10 6.38
C ALA A 314 1.14 -2.32 6.48
N TYR A 315 0.59 -3.51 6.30
CA TYR A 315 1.30 -4.78 6.40
C TYR A 315 1.67 -5.32 5.03
N LYS A 316 2.84 -5.94 4.94
CA LYS A 316 3.24 -6.74 3.80
C LYS A 316 2.57 -8.11 3.90
N TYR A 317 1.63 -8.38 3.01
CA TYR A 317 0.92 -9.66 2.98
C TYR A 317 1.71 -10.77 2.26
N ASP A 318 2.74 -10.38 1.52
CA ASP A 318 3.75 -11.30 0.96
C ASP A 318 4.75 -11.82 2.01
N GLU A 319 4.93 -11.10 3.12
CA GLU A 319 5.79 -11.47 4.25
C GLU A 319 4.93 -12.12 5.36
N GLN A 320 4.78 -13.42 5.30
CA GLN A 320 3.93 -14.19 6.23
C GLN A 320 4.64 -14.45 7.56
N ASP A 321 4.93 -13.40 8.31
CA ASP A 321 5.60 -13.41 9.59
C ASP A 321 4.61 -13.39 10.78
N LYS A 322 5.14 -13.61 11.99
CA LYS A 322 4.35 -13.61 13.23
C LYS A 322 3.66 -12.29 13.52
N GLU A 323 4.19 -11.18 13.01
CA GLU A 323 3.57 -9.88 13.25
C GLU A 323 2.36 -9.66 12.32
N LEU A 324 2.38 -10.24 11.10
CA LEU A 324 1.18 -10.33 10.28
C LEU A 324 0.10 -11.21 10.93
N GLU A 325 0.49 -12.37 11.49
CA GLU A 325 -0.43 -13.25 12.23
C GLU A 325 -1.13 -12.49 13.37
N LYS A 326 -0.38 -11.79 14.22
CA LYS A 326 -0.94 -10.97 15.31
C LYS A 326 -1.85 -9.84 14.83
N CYS A 327 -1.50 -9.23 13.69
CA CYS A 327 -2.34 -8.21 13.07
C CYS A 327 -3.68 -8.81 12.60
N GLU A 328 -3.63 -9.95 11.96
CA GLU A 328 -4.82 -10.69 11.51
C GLU A 328 -5.70 -11.09 12.70
N ASP A 329 -5.11 -11.64 13.78
CA ASP A 329 -5.79 -12.01 15.00
C ASP A 329 -6.49 -10.80 15.64
N PHE A 330 -5.79 -9.66 15.75
CA PHE A 330 -6.35 -8.43 16.29
C PHE A 330 -7.63 -8.00 15.56
N PHE A 331 -7.61 -7.94 14.23
CA PHE A 331 -8.79 -7.51 13.47
C PHE A 331 -9.90 -8.57 13.47
N ASN A 332 -9.54 -9.85 13.49
CA ASN A 332 -10.49 -10.95 13.56
C ASN A 332 -11.21 -11.02 14.92
N ASP A 333 -10.49 -10.84 16.02
CA ASP A 333 -11.03 -10.82 17.38
C ASP A 333 -11.94 -9.60 17.61
N ASN A 334 -11.59 -8.46 17.01
CA ASN A 334 -12.43 -7.25 17.04
C ASN A 334 -13.52 -7.25 15.96
N LYS A 335 -13.62 -8.33 15.17
CA LYS A 335 -14.68 -8.57 14.18
C LYS A 335 -14.82 -7.49 13.10
N GLY A 336 -13.76 -6.77 12.77
CA GLY A 336 -13.82 -5.69 11.78
C GLY A 336 -12.50 -5.34 11.14
N GLY A 337 -12.53 -4.83 9.91
CA GLY A 337 -11.38 -4.20 9.25
C GLY A 337 -11.21 -2.72 9.63
N ILE A 338 -12.21 -2.15 10.31
CA ILE A 338 -12.19 -0.82 10.91
C ILE A 338 -12.64 -0.98 12.37
N VAL A 339 -11.75 -0.68 13.30
CA VAL A 339 -11.92 -0.91 14.74
C VAL A 339 -11.77 0.41 15.48
N PRO A 340 -12.72 0.81 16.37
CA PRO A 340 -12.57 2.00 17.18
C PRO A 340 -11.26 1.98 17.98
N LEU A 341 -10.53 3.10 17.98
CA LEU A 341 -9.21 3.19 18.60
C LEU A 341 -9.26 2.92 20.12
N ALA A 342 -10.29 3.41 20.80
CA ALA A 342 -10.52 3.11 22.21
C ALA A 342 -10.66 1.59 22.46
N SER A 343 -11.38 0.87 21.59
CA SER A 343 -11.51 -0.59 21.66
C SER A 343 -10.18 -1.30 21.41
N ALA A 344 -9.39 -0.80 20.47
CA ALA A 344 -8.06 -1.33 20.17
C ALA A 344 -7.10 -1.18 21.37
N ILE A 345 -7.10 -0.03 22.03
CA ILE A 345 -6.30 0.23 23.23
C ILE A 345 -6.72 -0.75 24.33
N THR A 346 -8.01 -0.84 24.66
CA THR A 346 -8.55 -1.74 25.69
C THR A 346 -8.20 -3.21 25.39
N TYR A 347 -8.28 -3.62 24.12
CA TYR A 347 -7.92 -4.98 23.71
C TYR A 347 -6.46 -5.32 24.05
N PHE A 348 -5.52 -4.46 23.69
CA PHE A 348 -4.10 -4.72 23.93
C PHE A 348 -3.70 -4.57 25.39
N GLU A 349 -4.29 -3.66 26.16
CA GLU A 349 -4.07 -3.54 27.60
C GLU A 349 -4.52 -4.80 28.35
N ARG A 350 -5.62 -5.41 27.93
CA ARG A 350 -6.09 -6.68 28.47
C ARG A 350 -5.08 -7.80 28.21
N ILE A 351 -4.58 -7.93 26.98
CA ILE A 351 -3.57 -8.94 26.61
C ILE A 351 -2.31 -8.76 27.44
N ASP A 352 -1.82 -7.53 27.62
CA ASP A 352 -0.64 -7.25 28.45
C ASP A 352 -0.85 -7.66 29.91
N THR A 353 -2.06 -7.50 30.43
CA THR A 353 -2.39 -7.87 31.79
C THR A 353 -2.46 -9.40 31.97
N GLU A 354 -2.98 -10.11 30.97
CA GLU A 354 -3.06 -11.57 30.96
C GLU A 354 -1.68 -12.24 30.83
N GLN A 355 -0.75 -11.64 30.05
CA GLN A 355 0.62 -12.16 29.89
C GLN A 355 1.52 -11.92 31.12
N LYS A 356 1.16 -11.03 32.03
CA LYS A 356 1.90 -10.74 33.26
C LYS A 356 1.46 -11.59 34.46
N LYS A 357 0.39 -12.36 34.31
CA LYS A 357 -0.09 -13.34 35.31
C LYS A 357 0.48 -14.72 35.07
#